data_a4445ef3d9fb28889d44c5e79dfc0825
#
_entry.id   a4445ef3d9fb28889d44c5e79dfc0825
#
_cell.length_a   1.000
_cell.length_b   1.000
_cell.length_c   1.000
_cell.angle_alpha   90.00
_cell.angle_beta   90.00
_cell.angle_gamma   90.00
#
_symmetry.space_group_name_H-M   'P 1'
#
loop_
_entity.id
_entity.type
_entity.pdbx_description
1 polymer ?
#
loop_
_entity_poly.entity_id
_entity_poly.type
_entity_poly.pdbx_seq_one_letter_code
_entity_poly.pdbx_strand_id
1 'polypeptide(L)'
;HISHVIVIHCETSSGILNPIKTISKIVKSFNRSLLIDSMSAFGAIPIDCAEIEFDALVSSANKCIEGVPGFGFVLTKKSVLEKSKNNSHSLSLDLYDQWKYMEEKGQWRFTPPTHTILGFLSALNQHASEGGVLGRLNRYEANKNILVEGMRDLGFETLLSDKWISPIIVSFLYPADENFNFEL
;
A
#
# COMPACT_ATOMS: atom_id res chain seq x y z
N HIS A 1 26.09 -2.85 9.04
CA HIS A 1 25.73 -1.44 9.07
C HIS A 1 24.40 -1.24 8.30
N ILE A 2 23.32 -0.86 8.97
CA ILE A 2 21.99 -0.66 8.36
C ILE A 2 21.91 0.78 7.88
N SER A 3 21.58 1.01 6.61
CA SER A 3 21.36 2.33 6.01
C SER A 3 19.88 2.62 5.76
N HIS A 4 19.09 1.60 5.42
CA HIS A 4 17.69 1.69 5.06
C HIS A 4 16.86 0.71 5.88
N VAL A 5 15.65 1.11 6.21
CA VAL A 5 14.61 0.26 6.79
C VAL A 5 13.46 0.20 5.80
N ILE A 6 12.97 -0.99 5.52
CA ILE A 6 11.77 -1.21 4.70
C ILE A 6 10.68 -1.70 5.64
N VAL A 7 9.48 -1.15 5.52
CA VAL A 7 8.32 -1.57 6.29
C VAL A 7 7.13 -1.77 5.37
N ILE A 8 6.38 -2.85 5.59
CA ILE A 8 5.10 -3.08 4.94
C ILE A 8 4.03 -2.40 5.80
N HIS A 9 3.19 -1.55 5.21
CA HIS A 9 2.15 -0.81 5.93
C HIS A 9 1.02 -1.73 6.40
N CYS A 10 0.50 -2.58 5.50
CA CYS A 10 -0.50 -3.60 5.83
C CYS A 10 -0.07 -4.94 5.24
N GLU A 11 0.18 -5.91 6.11
CA GLU A 11 0.62 -7.26 5.73
C GLU A 11 -0.52 -8.03 5.06
N THR A 12 -0.30 -8.48 3.84
CA THR A 12 -1.32 -9.18 3.04
C THR A 12 -1.64 -10.58 3.61
N SER A 13 -0.66 -11.24 4.20
CA SER A 13 -0.81 -12.61 4.72
C SER A 13 -1.56 -12.70 6.04
N SER A 14 -1.54 -11.67 6.86
CA SER A 14 -2.14 -11.69 8.19
C SER A 14 -3.20 -10.60 8.42
N GLY A 15 -3.17 -9.53 7.63
CA GLY A 15 -4.02 -8.37 7.83
C GLY A 15 -3.53 -7.41 8.91
N ILE A 16 -2.29 -7.57 9.42
CA ILE A 16 -1.75 -6.66 10.44
C ILE A 16 -1.44 -5.29 9.84
N LEU A 17 -1.89 -4.24 10.52
CA LEU A 17 -1.58 -2.86 10.17
C LEU A 17 -0.41 -2.36 11.02
N ASN A 18 0.73 -2.17 10.39
CA ASN A 18 1.94 -1.73 11.08
C ASN A 18 1.89 -0.23 11.44
N PRO A 19 2.38 0.16 12.62
CA PRO A 19 2.33 1.54 13.12
C PRO A 19 3.41 2.41 12.46
N ILE A 20 3.27 2.70 11.15
CA ILE A 20 4.29 3.39 10.34
C ILE A 20 4.67 4.76 10.90
N LYS A 21 3.76 5.48 11.57
CA LYS A 21 4.06 6.75 12.24
C LYS A 21 5.10 6.59 13.36
N THR A 22 4.96 5.55 14.18
CA THR A 22 5.92 5.25 15.26
C THR A 22 7.24 4.76 14.67
N ILE A 23 7.18 3.87 13.68
CA ILE A 23 8.36 3.34 12.99
C ILE A 23 9.15 4.48 12.33
N SER A 24 8.47 5.40 11.64
CA SER A 24 9.10 6.56 11.01
C SER A 24 9.90 7.39 12.03
N LYS A 25 9.30 7.73 13.17
CA LYS A 25 9.99 8.49 14.22
C LYS A 25 11.25 7.79 14.73
N ILE A 26 11.19 6.47 14.95
CA ILE A 26 12.33 5.67 15.40
C ILE A 26 13.41 5.63 14.31
N VAL A 27 13.06 5.30 13.07
CA VAL A 27 14.01 5.19 11.96
C VAL A 27 14.74 6.52 11.75
N LYS A 28 14.01 7.64 11.80
CA LYS A 28 14.60 8.98 11.62
C LYS A 28 15.47 9.41 12.79
N SER A 29 15.16 9.00 14.03
CA SER A 29 16.03 9.29 15.19
C SER A 29 17.42 8.64 15.07
N PHE A 30 17.54 7.56 14.28
CA PHE A 30 18.81 6.92 13.94
C PHE A 30 19.43 7.43 12.61
N ASN A 31 18.89 8.49 12.01
CA ASN A 31 19.33 9.03 10.72
C ASN A 31 19.38 7.94 9.63
N ARG A 32 18.34 7.12 9.54
CA ARG A 32 18.20 6.06 8.53
C ARG A 32 17.10 6.41 7.54
N SER A 33 17.21 5.87 6.35
CA SER A 33 16.19 6.00 5.32
C SER A 33 15.03 5.04 5.60
N LEU A 34 13.80 5.52 5.37
CA LEU A 34 12.59 4.71 5.50
C LEU A 34 11.91 4.55 4.13
N LEU A 35 11.73 3.31 3.73
CA LEU A 35 10.94 2.92 2.56
C LEU A 35 9.67 2.23 3.04
N ILE A 36 8.51 2.64 2.52
CA ILE A 36 7.21 2.09 2.92
C ILE A 36 6.60 1.35 1.73
N ASP A 37 6.34 0.06 1.91
CA ASP A 37 5.42 -0.67 1.04
C ASP A 37 3.99 -0.44 1.53
N SER A 38 3.24 0.36 0.80
CA SER A 38 1.83 0.64 1.08
C SER A 38 0.91 0.09 -0.03
N MET A 39 1.34 -0.99 -0.69
CA MET A 39 0.57 -1.62 -1.77
C MET A 39 -0.87 -1.92 -1.35
N SER A 40 -1.06 -2.51 -0.18
CA SER A 40 -2.38 -2.94 0.32
C SER A 40 -3.14 -1.86 1.08
N ALA A 41 -2.52 -0.71 1.42
CA ALA A 41 -3.11 0.26 2.34
C ALA A 41 -3.34 1.65 1.74
N PHE A 42 -2.54 2.02 0.73
CA PHE A 42 -2.61 3.36 0.13
C PHE A 42 -3.98 3.63 -0.50
N GLY A 43 -4.57 4.75 -0.13
CA GLY A 43 -5.90 5.15 -0.60
C GLY A 43 -7.05 4.78 0.36
N ALA A 44 -6.82 3.90 1.36
CA ALA A 44 -7.80 3.62 2.40
C ALA A 44 -7.29 3.97 3.80
N ILE A 45 -5.99 3.80 4.08
CA ILE A 45 -5.44 4.18 5.37
C ILE A 45 -4.77 5.55 5.24
N PRO A 46 -5.12 6.53 6.11
CA PRO A 46 -4.54 7.86 6.06
C PRO A 46 -3.01 7.85 6.25
N ILE A 47 -2.32 8.56 5.40
CA ILE A 47 -0.86 8.79 5.48
C ILE A 47 -0.65 10.30 5.39
N ASP A 48 -0.34 10.92 6.53
CA ASP A 48 0.01 12.34 6.57
C ASP A 48 1.52 12.50 6.45
N CYS A 49 1.98 13.05 5.32
CA CYS A 49 3.39 13.30 5.05
C CYS A 49 4.01 14.35 5.98
N ALA A 50 3.22 15.16 6.68
CA ALA A 50 3.71 16.08 7.70
C ALA A 50 4.06 15.36 9.01
N GLU A 51 3.42 14.22 9.27
CA GLU A 51 3.62 13.44 10.49
C GLU A 51 4.49 12.19 10.29
N ILE A 52 4.47 11.62 9.08
CA ILE A 52 5.16 10.38 8.73
C ILE A 52 6.27 10.72 7.72
N GLU A 53 7.47 10.84 8.23
CA GLU A 53 8.62 11.12 7.39
C GLU A 53 9.16 9.84 6.75
N PHE A 54 9.08 9.73 5.42
CA PHE A 54 9.65 8.63 4.64
C PHE A 54 10.47 9.14 3.45
N ASP A 55 11.32 8.31 2.89
CA ASP A 55 12.12 8.61 1.72
C ASP A 55 11.47 8.14 0.42
N ALA A 56 10.81 6.99 0.46
CA ALA A 56 9.94 6.54 -0.62
C ALA A 56 8.77 5.70 -0.07
N LEU A 57 7.65 5.77 -0.79
CA LEU A 57 6.46 4.95 -0.56
C LEU A 57 6.03 4.35 -1.89
N VAL A 58 5.78 3.05 -1.90
CA VAL A 58 5.36 2.31 -3.10
C VAL A 58 3.90 1.89 -2.96
N SER A 59 3.16 2.02 -4.05
CA SER A 59 1.79 1.51 -4.14
C SER A 59 1.41 1.11 -5.56
N SER A 60 0.21 0.61 -5.75
CA SER A 60 -0.31 0.14 -7.04
C SER A 60 -1.71 0.69 -7.34
N ALA A 61 -2.06 0.66 -8.62
CA ALA A 61 -3.34 1.18 -9.09
C ALA A 61 -4.56 0.36 -8.63
N ASN A 62 -4.41 -0.95 -8.42
CA ASN A 62 -5.49 -1.94 -8.32
C ASN A 62 -5.84 -2.40 -6.90
N LYS A 63 -5.29 -1.78 -5.86
CA LYS A 63 -5.62 -2.12 -4.47
C LYS A 63 -6.69 -1.16 -3.94
N CYS A 64 -6.46 -0.46 -2.86
CA CYS A 64 -7.51 0.39 -2.26
C CYS A 64 -7.97 1.57 -3.13
N ILE A 65 -7.24 1.94 -4.17
CA ILE A 65 -7.75 2.90 -5.18
C ILE A 65 -8.76 2.25 -6.12
N GLU A 66 -8.79 0.90 -6.21
CA GLU A 66 -9.73 0.12 -7.02
C GLU A 66 -9.63 0.40 -8.54
N GLY A 67 -8.42 0.72 -9.01
CA GLY A 67 -8.13 0.84 -10.43
C GLY A 67 -7.83 -0.50 -11.10
N VAL A 68 -7.60 -0.46 -12.41
CA VAL A 68 -7.20 -1.64 -13.19
C VAL A 68 -5.74 -1.99 -12.87
N PRO A 69 -5.40 -3.29 -12.69
CA PRO A 69 -4.01 -3.70 -12.49
C PRO A 69 -3.16 -3.43 -13.75
N GLY A 70 -1.87 -3.15 -13.58
CA GLY A 70 -0.95 -2.97 -14.71
C GLY A 70 0.22 -2.03 -14.44
N PHE A 71 0.21 -1.26 -13.33
CA PHE A 71 1.37 -0.49 -12.90
C PHE A 71 1.40 -0.25 -11.39
N GLY A 72 2.59 -0.03 -10.87
CA GLY A 72 2.81 0.56 -9.56
C GLY A 72 3.31 2.00 -9.70
N PHE A 73 3.25 2.74 -8.62
CA PHE A 73 3.78 4.09 -8.53
C PHE A 73 4.56 4.30 -7.23
N VAL A 74 5.44 5.29 -7.26
CA VAL A 74 6.31 5.62 -6.13
C VAL A 74 6.17 7.10 -5.81
N LEU A 75 5.90 7.40 -4.55
CA LEU A 75 5.99 8.74 -3.98
C LEU A 75 7.34 8.86 -3.28
N THR A 76 8.18 9.78 -3.71
CA THR A 76 9.53 9.92 -3.15
C THR A 76 9.94 11.39 -3.05
N LYS A 77 10.81 11.69 -2.10
CA LYS A 77 11.45 13.00 -2.03
C LYS A 77 12.34 13.21 -3.26
N LYS A 78 12.21 14.36 -3.93
CA LYS A 78 13.04 14.67 -5.10
C LYS A 78 14.54 14.54 -4.80
N SER A 79 14.98 15.00 -3.63
CA SER A 79 16.37 14.90 -3.20
C SER A 79 16.88 13.46 -3.01
N VAL A 80 15.99 12.54 -2.68
CA VAL A 80 16.30 11.10 -2.58
C VAL A 80 16.42 10.51 -3.98
N LEU A 81 15.49 10.84 -4.86
CA LEU A 81 15.51 10.41 -6.26
C LEU A 81 16.77 10.89 -6.99
N GLU A 82 17.16 12.14 -6.82
CA GLU A 82 18.40 12.71 -7.39
C GLU A 82 19.67 11.97 -6.96
N LYS A 83 19.71 11.54 -5.69
CA LYS A 83 20.83 10.75 -5.14
C LYS A 83 20.85 9.29 -5.60
N SER A 84 19.76 8.79 -6.16
CA SER A 84 19.64 7.40 -6.60
C SER A 84 20.22 7.14 -7.99
N LYS A 85 20.78 8.14 -8.66
CA LYS A 85 21.42 8.01 -9.96
C LYS A 85 22.43 6.86 -9.98
N ASN A 86 22.31 5.99 -10.99
CA ASN A 86 23.17 4.81 -11.20
C ASN A 86 23.08 3.72 -10.10
N ASN A 87 22.10 3.76 -9.21
CA ASN A 87 21.91 2.73 -8.20
C ASN A 87 21.08 1.54 -8.70
N SER A 88 20.23 1.76 -9.71
CA SER A 88 19.39 0.68 -10.26
C SER A 88 20.19 -0.26 -11.14
N HIS A 89 19.96 -1.56 -10.96
CA HIS A 89 20.45 -2.60 -11.87
C HIS A 89 19.41 -3.00 -12.94
N SER A 90 18.22 -2.38 -12.91
CA SER A 90 17.13 -2.65 -13.83
C SER A 90 16.96 -1.48 -14.80
N LEU A 91 16.94 -1.79 -16.10
CA LEU A 91 16.68 -0.80 -17.14
C LEU A 91 15.25 -0.24 -17.06
N SER A 92 14.26 -1.10 -16.82
CA SER A 92 12.83 -0.74 -16.85
C SER A 92 12.31 -0.19 -15.52
N LEU A 93 12.98 -0.49 -14.39
CA LEU A 93 12.56 -0.07 -13.05
C LEU A 93 13.46 1.02 -12.47
N ASP A 94 14.29 1.65 -13.29
CA ASP A 94 15.10 2.79 -12.87
C ASP A 94 14.25 4.06 -12.78
N LEU A 95 13.88 4.40 -11.53
CA LEU A 95 13.05 5.58 -11.25
C LEU A 95 13.76 6.89 -11.54
N TYR A 96 15.09 6.95 -11.32
CA TYR A 96 15.87 8.14 -11.62
C TYR A 96 15.84 8.45 -13.12
N ASP A 97 16.15 7.47 -13.94
CA ASP A 97 16.17 7.64 -15.39
C ASP A 97 14.77 7.88 -15.96
N GLN A 98 13.72 7.22 -15.40
CA GLN A 98 12.33 7.49 -15.77
C GLN A 98 11.96 8.94 -15.49
N TRP A 99 12.23 9.44 -14.28
CA TRP A 99 11.96 10.82 -13.90
C TRP A 99 12.75 11.81 -14.74
N LYS A 100 14.07 11.58 -14.91
CA LYS A 100 14.95 12.45 -15.66
C LYS A 100 14.52 12.60 -17.12
N TYR A 101 14.13 11.50 -17.75
CA TYR A 101 13.61 11.50 -19.12
C TYR A 101 12.31 12.30 -19.24
N MET A 102 11.40 12.14 -18.26
CA MET A 102 10.14 12.91 -18.24
C MET A 102 10.39 14.42 -18.06
N GLU A 103 11.32 14.81 -17.19
CA GLU A 103 11.69 16.22 -16.98
C GLU A 103 12.30 16.84 -18.24
N GLU A 104 13.16 16.11 -18.93
CA GLU A 104 13.89 16.64 -20.10
C GLU A 104 13.10 16.59 -21.39
N LYS A 105 12.27 15.58 -21.59
CA LYS A 105 11.57 15.33 -22.85
C LYS A 105 10.06 15.54 -22.79
N GLY A 106 9.49 15.68 -21.60
CA GLY A 106 8.04 15.75 -21.42
C GLY A 106 7.29 14.48 -21.79
N GLN A 107 7.99 13.34 -21.85
CA GLN A 107 7.47 12.05 -22.27
C GLN A 107 7.92 10.93 -21.33
N TRP A 108 7.17 9.82 -21.34
CA TRP A 108 7.59 8.61 -20.67
C TRP A 108 8.86 8.04 -21.33
N ARG A 109 9.75 7.46 -20.51
CA ARG A 109 10.96 6.81 -21.00
C ARG A 109 10.66 5.63 -21.94
N PHE A 110 9.62 4.87 -21.62
CA PHE A 110 9.12 3.75 -22.39
C PHE A 110 7.63 3.92 -22.67
N THR A 111 7.05 3.10 -23.53
CA THR A 111 5.62 3.13 -23.84
C THR A 111 4.78 2.91 -22.58
N PRO A 112 3.96 3.89 -22.15
CA PRO A 112 3.15 3.76 -20.95
C PRO A 112 1.92 2.87 -21.19
N PRO A 113 1.39 2.21 -20.14
CA PRO A 113 0.15 1.45 -20.22
C PRO A 113 -1.06 2.41 -20.20
N THR A 114 -1.30 3.11 -21.31
CA THR A 114 -2.26 4.23 -21.39
C THR A 114 -3.68 3.87 -20.96
N HIS A 115 -4.17 2.68 -21.33
CA HIS A 115 -5.51 2.21 -20.94
C HIS A 115 -5.63 2.03 -19.43
N THR A 116 -4.61 1.43 -18.80
CA THR A 116 -4.57 1.26 -17.34
C THR A 116 -4.49 2.60 -16.62
N ILE A 117 -3.73 3.57 -17.18
CA ILE A 117 -3.62 4.93 -16.62
C ILE A 117 -4.96 5.66 -16.70
N LEU A 118 -5.70 5.54 -17.81
CA LEU A 118 -7.05 6.10 -17.94
C LEU A 118 -8.03 5.44 -16.96
N GLY A 119 -7.97 4.12 -16.81
CA GLY A 119 -8.72 3.40 -15.80
C GLY A 119 -8.39 3.87 -14.36
N PHE A 120 -7.12 4.14 -14.08
CA PHE A 120 -6.70 4.68 -12.80
C PHE A 120 -7.21 6.10 -12.56
N LEU A 121 -7.21 6.96 -13.57
CA LEU A 121 -7.82 8.30 -13.47
C LEU A 121 -9.31 8.21 -13.11
N SER A 122 -10.05 7.30 -13.75
CA SER A 122 -11.46 7.04 -13.41
C SER A 122 -11.62 6.57 -11.96
N ALA A 123 -10.76 5.65 -11.50
CA ALA A 123 -10.76 5.16 -10.13
C ALA A 123 -10.45 6.27 -9.10
N LEU A 124 -9.51 7.16 -9.41
CA LEU A 124 -9.23 8.34 -8.57
C LEU A 124 -10.42 9.29 -8.46
N ASN A 125 -11.15 9.51 -9.55
CA ASN A 125 -12.37 10.31 -9.54
C ASN A 125 -13.48 9.66 -8.68
N GLN A 126 -13.65 8.33 -8.77
CA GLN A 126 -14.57 7.59 -7.92
C GLN A 126 -14.15 7.66 -6.45
N HIS A 127 -12.87 7.46 -6.17
CA HIS A 127 -12.29 7.58 -4.84
C HIS A 127 -12.56 8.97 -4.23
N ALA A 128 -12.36 10.03 -5.01
CA ALA A 128 -12.62 11.40 -4.57
C ALA A 128 -14.13 11.62 -4.30
N SER A 129 -15.02 11.12 -5.16
CA SER A 129 -16.49 11.25 -4.98
C SER A 129 -17.03 10.41 -3.83
N GLU A 130 -16.35 9.34 -3.43
CA GLU A 130 -16.65 8.54 -2.23
C GLU A 130 -16.28 9.27 -0.91
N GLY A 131 -15.55 10.38 -0.98
CA GLY A 131 -15.02 11.12 0.17
C GLY A 131 -13.53 10.89 0.40
N GLY A 132 -12.83 10.42 -0.61
CA GLY A 132 -11.38 10.19 -0.57
C GLY A 132 -10.97 9.07 0.38
N VAL A 133 -9.80 9.23 0.99
CA VAL A 133 -9.25 8.22 1.91
C VAL A 133 -10.20 7.91 3.07
N LEU A 134 -10.83 8.90 3.66
CA LEU A 134 -11.74 8.69 4.80
C LEU A 134 -13.04 8.00 4.38
N GLY A 135 -13.60 8.35 3.24
CA GLY A 135 -14.78 7.66 2.70
C GLY A 135 -14.49 6.19 2.43
N ARG A 136 -13.35 5.91 1.79
CA ARG A 136 -12.89 4.55 1.51
C ARG A 136 -12.63 3.77 2.80
N LEU A 137 -11.97 4.36 3.79
CA LEU A 137 -11.73 3.77 5.10
C LEU A 137 -13.04 3.37 5.77
N ASN A 138 -14.00 4.30 5.84
CA ASN A 138 -15.29 4.06 6.48
C ASN A 138 -16.05 2.88 5.84
N ARG A 139 -16.04 2.80 4.50
CA ARG A 139 -16.66 1.67 3.79
C ARG A 139 -15.98 0.34 4.11
N TYR A 140 -14.65 0.33 4.13
CA TYR A 140 -13.88 -0.88 4.43
C TYR A 140 -14.05 -1.31 5.88
N GLU A 141 -14.08 -0.40 6.83
CA GLU A 141 -14.37 -0.71 8.24
C GLU A 141 -15.77 -1.29 8.41
N ALA A 142 -16.78 -0.71 7.75
CA ALA A 142 -18.13 -1.26 7.78
C ALA A 142 -18.18 -2.69 7.21
N ASN A 143 -17.57 -2.91 6.05
CA ASN A 143 -17.49 -4.24 5.43
C ASN A 143 -16.74 -5.25 6.31
N LYS A 144 -15.60 -4.84 6.87
CA LYS A 144 -14.83 -5.69 7.79
C LYS A 144 -15.66 -6.08 9.02
N ASN A 145 -16.37 -5.13 9.62
CA ASN A 145 -17.17 -5.40 10.82
C ASN A 145 -18.27 -6.44 10.53
N ILE A 146 -19.02 -6.25 9.43
CA ILE A 146 -20.05 -7.20 8.99
C ILE A 146 -19.44 -8.60 8.73
N LEU A 147 -18.31 -8.66 8.03
CA LEU A 147 -17.64 -9.92 7.72
C LEU A 147 -17.17 -10.62 9.00
N VAL A 148 -16.48 -9.90 9.89
CA VAL A 148 -15.91 -10.48 11.12
C VAL A 148 -17.05 -10.98 12.05
N GLU A 149 -18.10 -10.20 12.21
CA GLU A 149 -19.27 -10.59 13.00
C GLU A 149 -19.93 -11.86 12.43
N GLY A 150 -20.27 -11.85 11.13
CA GLY A 150 -20.90 -13.01 10.50
C GLY A 150 -20.04 -14.27 10.51
N MET A 151 -18.72 -14.15 10.34
CA MET A 151 -17.82 -15.30 10.43
C MET A 151 -17.71 -15.84 11.86
N ARG A 152 -17.69 -14.97 12.86
CA ARG A 152 -17.70 -15.38 14.27
C ARG A 152 -19.00 -16.07 14.66
N ASP A 153 -20.13 -15.62 14.14
CA ASP A 153 -21.45 -16.28 14.34
C ASP A 153 -21.46 -17.69 13.72
N LEU A 154 -20.68 -17.91 12.67
CA LEU A 154 -20.46 -19.24 12.08
C LEU A 154 -19.39 -20.07 12.80
N GLY A 155 -18.78 -19.55 13.88
CA GLY A 155 -17.80 -20.28 14.69
C GLY A 155 -16.34 -20.13 14.20
N PHE A 156 -16.05 -19.24 13.25
CA PHE A 156 -14.67 -18.98 12.83
C PHE A 156 -13.98 -18.00 13.77
N GLU A 157 -12.69 -18.22 13.99
CA GLU A 157 -11.85 -17.32 14.77
C GLU A 157 -10.95 -16.48 13.86
N THR A 158 -10.78 -15.20 14.21
CA THR A 158 -9.81 -14.33 13.50
C THR A 158 -8.38 -14.67 13.92
N LEU A 159 -7.44 -14.68 12.97
CA LEU A 159 -6.02 -14.89 13.24
C LEU A 159 -5.46 -13.85 14.21
N LEU A 160 -5.90 -12.61 14.08
CA LEU A 160 -5.47 -11.48 14.92
C LEU A 160 -6.58 -11.08 15.90
N SER A 161 -6.20 -10.57 17.06
CA SER A 161 -7.15 -9.88 17.94
C SER A 161 -7.60 -8.56 17.31
N ASP A 162 -8.79 -8.08 17.69
CA ASP A 162 -9.44 -6.89 17.10
C ASP A 162 -8.55 -5.64 17.07
N LYS A 163 -7.65 -5.52 18.02
CA LYS A 163 -6.67 -4.41 18.11
C LYS A 163 -5.73 -4.34 16.89
N TRP A 164 -5.47 -5.46 16.24
CA TRP A 164 -4.45 -5.57 15.19
C TRP A 164 -5.01 -5.84 13.80
N ILE A 165 -6.31 -6.16 13.71
CA ILE A 165 -6.98 -6.39 12.42
C ILE A 165 -7.08 -5.07 11.66
N SER A 166 -6.53 -5.04 10.44
CA SER A 166 -6.72 -3.91 9.55
C SER A 166 -8.16 -3.86 9.01
N PRO A 167 -8.65 -2.69 8.56
CA PRO A 167 -9.95 -2.61 7.91
C PRO A 167 -9.95 -3.21 6.48
N ILE A 168 -8.79 -3.62 5.95
CA ILE A 168 -8.61 -4.00 4.55
C ILE A 168 -8.56 -5.52 4.38
N ILE A 169 -7.86 -6.20 5.29
CA ILE A 169 -7.55 -7.64 5.19
C ILE A 169 -7.88 -8.29 6.53
N VAL A 170 -8.63 -9.37 6.47
CA VAL A 170 -8.92 -10.21 7.64
C VAL A 170 -8.55 -11.65 7.29
N SER A 171 -7.79 -12.28 8.17
CA SER A 171 -7.47 -13.70 8.10
C SER A 171 -8.20 -14.44 9.20
N PHE A 172 -8.82 -15.56 8.83
CA PHE A 172 -9.49 -16.46 9.76
C PHE A 172 -8.69 -17.75 9.92
N LEU A 173 -8.75 -18.34 11.08
CA LEU A 173 -8.22 -19.68 11.32
C LEU A 173 -9.16 -20.72 10.69
N TYR A 174 -8.59 -21.81 10.23
CA TYR A 174 -9.40 -22.96 9.82
C TYR A 174 -10.17 -23.50 11.02
N PRO A 175 -11.45 -23.91 10.83
CA PRO A 175 -12.20 -24.53 11.90
C PRO A 175 -11.58 -25.88 12.30
N ALA A 176 -11.69 -26.24 13.58
CA ALA A 176 -11.25 -27.52 14.09
C ALA A 176 -12.30 -28.61 13.75
N ASP A 177 -12.55 -28.83 12.46
CA ASP A 177 -13.50 -29.82 11.92
C ASP A 177 -12.75 -30.74 10.95
N GLU A 178 -12.76 -32.03 11.22
CA GLU A 178 -12.11 -33.07 10.40
C GLU A 178 -12.66 -33.15 8.97
N ASN A 179 -13.88 -32.64 8.74
CA ASN A 179 -14.51 -32.59 7.42
C ASN A 179 -14.23 -31.26 6.68
N PHE A 180 -13.57 -30.31 7.33
CA PHE A 180 -13.25 -29.02 6.67
C PHE A 180 -12.22 -29.25 5.57
N ASN A 181 -12.56 -28.86 4.37
CA ASN A 181 -11.66 -28.89 3.22
C ASN A 181 -11.65 -27.51 2.54
N PHE A 182 -10.50 -26.86 2.59
CA PHE A 182 -10.32 -25.52 1.98
C PHE A 182 -10.33 -25.55 0.44
N GLU A 183 -10.05 -26.72 -0.17
CA GLU A 183 -9.98 -26.88 -1.63
C GLU A 183 -11.35 -27.16 -2.28
N LEU A 184 -12.41 -27.37 -1.49
CA LEU A 184 -13.78 -27.54 -1.97
C LEU A 184 -14.50 -26.21 -2.06
#